data_9b2a5a0497b767c0a0e155a401eec93a
#
_entry.id   9b2a5a0497b767c0a0e155a401eec93a
#
_cell.length_a   1.000
_cell.length_b   1.000
_cell.length_c   1.000
_cell.angle_alpha   90.00
_cell.angle_beta   90.00
_cell.angle_gamma   90.00
#
_symmetry.space_group_name_H-M   'P 1'
#
loop_
_entity.id
_entity.type
_entity.pdbx_description
1 polymer ?
#
loop_
_entity_poly.entity_id
_entity_poly.type
_entity_poly.pdbx_seq_one_letter_code
_entity_poly.pdbx_strand_id
1 'polypeptide(L)'
;MKKYCKFLYAIPMVAALMAHSSCRADKDIHINTSTVKQLNIPRFMGKWYEIARYEHSFEKGMTHVTAEYSLMEDGKIKVINRGIKNGKPKEIIGKAKQPDPKEYPGRLKVSFFLWFYADYYILELDKDYQYALIGSSTDKYLWILSRTPELPKPILDKLLENIKQRGYDLSKLVFVDQ
;
A
#
# COMPACT_ATOMS: atom_id res chain seq x y z
N MET A 1 -47.98 -60.44 47.86
CA MET A 1 -47.46 -59.19 48.42
C MET A 1 -46.40 -58.66 47.48
N LYS A 2 -46.71 -57.74 46.61
CA LYS A 2 -45.75 -57.17 45.64
C LYS A 2 -45.43 -55.73 46.01
N LYS A 3 -44.12 -55.46 46.32
CA LYS A 3 -43.59 -54.13 46.63
C LYS A 3 -43.32 -53.42 45.32
N TYR A 4 -43.97 -52.29 45.13
CA TYR A 4 -43.63 -51.37 44.01
C TYR A 4 -42.55 -50.43 44.42
N CYS A 5 -41.43 -50.52 43.75
CA CYS A 5 -40.30 -49.58 43.86
C CYS A 5 -40.57 -48.40 42.93
N LYS A 6 -40.69 -47.20 43.49
CA LYS A 6 -40.82 -45.92 42.73
C LYS A 6 -39.44 -45.47 42.28
N PHE A 7 -39.17 -45.53 40.99
CA PHE A 7 -37.99 -44.90 40.39
C PHE A 7 -38.31 -43.41 40.14
N LEU A 8 -37.56 -42.55 40.83
CA LEU A 8 -37.52 -41.14 40.53
C LEU A 8 -36.52 -40.91 39.37
N TYR A 9 -37.03 -40.48 38.25
CA TYR A 9 -36.16 -39.99 37.15
C TYR A 9 -35.78 -38.56 37.42
N ALA A 10 -34.50 -38.33 37.72
CA ALA A 10 -33.88 -37.01 37.71
C ALA A 10 -33.58 -36.61 36.26
N ILE A 11 -34.21 -35.54 35.80
CA ILE A 11 -33.94 -34.93 34.51
C ILE A 11 -32.69 -34.05 34.64
N PRO A 12 -31.60 -34.28 33.90
CA PRO A 12 -30.49 -33.35 33.89
C PRO A 12 -30.87 -32.14 33.04
N MET A 13 -30.82 -30.97 33.66
CA MET A 13 -30.98 -29.66 33.04
C MET A 13 -29.73 -29.39 32.21
N VAL A 14 -29.81 -29.60 30.89
CA VAL A 14 -28.76 -29.23 29.95
C VAL A 14 -28.83 -27.73 29.76
N ALA A 15 -27.90 -26.99 30.39
CA ALA A 15 -27.67 -25.59 30.13
C ALA A 15 -27.04 -25.42 28.73
N ALA A 16 -27.84 -25.02 27.75
CA ALA A 16 -27.34 -24.66 26.45
C ALA A 16 -26.55 -23.34 26.55
N LEU A 17 -25.20 -23.43 26.57
CA LEU A 17 -24.33 -22.29 26.32
C LEU A 17 -24.54 -21.86 24.86
N MET A 18 -25.33 -20.80 24.65
CA MET A 18 -25.33 -20.07 23.39
C MET A 18 -24.00 -19.34 23.23
N ALA A 19 -23.07 -19.97 22.50
CA ALA A 19 -21.89 -19.29 22.00
C ALA A 19 -22.36 -18.20 21.03
N HIS A 20 -22.33 -16.94 21.48
CA HIS A 20 -22.50 -15.80 20.61
C HIS A 20 -21.25 -15.72 19.71
N SER A 21 -21.34 -16.37 18.55
CA SER A 21 -20.39 -16.19 17.47
C SER A 21 -20.57 -14.74 16.98
N SER A 22 -19.75 -13.83 17.49
CA SER A 22 -19.60 -12.50 16.91
C SER A 22 -19.02 -12.67 15.51
N CYS A 23 -19.88 -12.76 14.51
CA CYS A 23 -19.50 -12.47 13.15
C CYS A 23 -18.95 -11.03 13.14
N ARG A 24 -17.62 -10.89 13.25
CA ARG A 24 -16.96 -9.70 12.74
C ARG A 24 -17.25 -9.71 11.24
N ALA A 25 -18.20 -8.87 10.83
CA ALA A 25 -18.29 -8.49 9.43
C ALA A 25 -16.94 -7.92 9.07
N ASP A 26 -16.16 -8.63 8.26
CA ASP A 26 -15.05 -8.05 7.52
C ASP A 26 -15.69 -6.90 6.73
N LYS A 27 -15.44 -5.67 7.19
CA LYS A 27 -15.81 -4.49 6.42
C LYS A 27 -14.93 -4.59 5.18
N ASP A 28 -15.52 -4.94 4.05
CA ASP A 28 -14.92 -4.75 2.75
C ASP A 28 -14.54 -3.26 2.64
N ILE A 29 -13.31 -2.95 3.00
CA ILE A 29 -12.78 -1.59 2.92
C ILE A 29 -12.58 -1.32 1.44
N HIS A 30 -13.57 -0.68 0.85
CA HIS A 30 -13.52 -0.29 -0.56
C HIS A 30 -12.62 0.95 -0.69
N ILE A 31 -11.34 0.74 -0.99
CA ILE A 31 -10.41 1.84 -1.24
C ILE A 31 -10.66 2.47 -2.62
N ASN A 32 -10.47 3.78 -2.69
CA ASN A 32 -10.48 4.51 -3.96
C ASN A 32 -9.09 4.46 -4.62
N THR A 33 -8.94 3.60 -5.62
CA THR A 33 -7.72 3.43 -6.43
C THR A 33 -7.71 4.26 -7.72
N SER A 34 -8.58 5.27 -7.84
CA SER A 34 -8.59 6.15 -9.01
C SER A 34 -7.24 6.86 -9.15
N THR A 35 -6.75 6.92 -10.39
CA THR A 35 -5.45 7.49 -10.74
C THR A 35 -5.58 8.85 -11.39
N VAL A 36 -4.46 9.56 -11.47
CA VAL A 36 -4.37 10.81 -12.23
C VAL A 36 -4.80 10.62 -13.69
N LYS A 37 -5.46 11.63 -14.25
CA LYS A 37 -5.99 11.62 -15.62
C LYS A 37 -4.97 12.08 -16.67
N GLN A 38 -3.85 12.62 -16.23
CA GLN A 38 -2.76 13.07 -17.08
C GLN A 38 -1.43 12.72 -16.42
N LEU A 39 -0.49 12.25 -17.21
CA LEU A 39 0.88 11.96 -16.76
C LEU A 39 1.87 12.28 -17.88
N ASN A 40 2.77 13.20 -17.61
CA ASN A 40 3.93 13.46 -18.44
C ASN A 40 5.10 12.61 -17.90
N ILE A 41 5.37 11.48 -18.55
CA ILE A 41 6.43 10.54 -18.12
C ILE A 41 7.80 11.25 -18.01
N PRO A 42 8.28 12.03 -18.97
CA PRO A 42 9.54 12.77 -18.83
C PRO A 42 9.62 13.62 -17.55
N ARG A 43 8.56 14.32 -17.16
CA ARG A 43 8.53 15.10 -15.92
C ARG A 43 8.54 14.25 -14.65
N PHE A 44 8.01 13.02 -14.74
CA PHE A 44 8.00 12.11 -13.60
C PHE A 44 9.37 11.45 -13.37
N MET A 45 10.25 11.42 -14.38
CA MET A 45 11.60 10.84 -14.27
C MET A 45 12.47 11.56 -13.23
N GLY A 46 13.62 10.97 -12.93
CA GLY A 46 14.57 11.45 -11.94
C GLY A 46 14.35 10.88 -10.55
N LYS A 47 14.94 11.51 -9.55
CA LYS A 47 14.99 11.05 -8.17
C LYS A 47 13.76 11.47 -7.37
N TRP A 48 13.26 10.55 -6.57
CA TRP A 48 12.21 10.73 -5.58
C TRP A 48 12.68 10.18 -4.23
N TYR A 49 12.36 10.88 -3.15
CA TYR A 49 12.55 10.44 -1.78
C TYR A 49 11.26 9.80 -1.28
N GLU A 50 11.36 8.68 -0.59
CA GLU A 50 10.23 8.03 0.04
C GLU A 50 9.99 8.63 1.43
N ILE A 51 8.91 9.39 1.58
CA ILE A 51 8.58 10.08 2.84
C ILE A 51 7.86 9.15 3.80
N ALA A 52 6.94 8.34 3.27
CA ALA A 52 6.21 7.35 4.04
C ALA A 52 5.76 6.19 3.15
N ARG A 53 5.50 5.04 3.76
CA ARG A 53 4.99 3.85 3.07
C ARG A 53 4.11 3.01 3.98
N TYR A 54 3.32 2.13 3.40
CA TYR A 54 2.90 0.91 4.08
C TYR A 54 4.07 -0.05 4.14
N GLU A 55 4.33 -0.60 5.34
CA GLU A 55 5.49 -1.46 5.51
C GLU A 55 5.27 -2.83 4.86
N HIS A 56 6.21 -3.26 4.05
CA HIS A 56 6.25 -4.58 3.42
C HIS A 56 7.63 -5.21 3.52
N SER A 57 7.69 -6.53 3.37
CA SER A 57 8.85 -7.36 3.75
C SER A 57 10.18 -6.93 3.09
N PHE A 58 10.15 -6.46 1.85
CA PHE A 58 11.36 -6.11 1.11
C PHE A 58 11.98 -4.75 1.55
N GLU A 59 11.18 -3.80 2.06
CA GLU A 59 11.65 -2.49 2.54
C GLU A 59 11.65 -2.36 4.06
N LYS A 60 11.20 -3.39 4.78
CA LYS A 60 11.09 -3.37 6.25
C LYS A 60 12.38 -2.93 6.92
N GLY A 61 12.27 -1.85 7.73
CA GLY A 61 13.38 -1.27 8.48
C GLY A 61 14.42 -0.57 7.61
N MET A 62 14.12 -0.21 6.36
CA MET A 62 15.00 0.62 5.52
C MET A 62 14.79 2.10 5.80
N THR A 63 15.90 2.84 5.82
CA THR A 63 15.99 4.31 5.92
C THR A 63 16.66 4.88 4.68
N HIS A 64 16.61 6.21 4.49
CA HIS A 64 17.22 6.92 3.35
C HIS A 64 16.78 6.31 2.00
N VAL A 65 15.47 5.97 1.91
CA VAL A 65 14.94 5.27 0.73
C VAL A 65 14.65 6.27 -0.38
N THR A 66 15.15 5.94 -1.56
CA THR A 66 14.92 6.73 -2.78
C THR A 66 14.56 5.82 -3.94
N ALA A 67 13.73 6.34 -4.85
CA ALA A 67 13.46 5.75 -6.16
C ALA A 67 13.96 6.67 -7.26
N GLU A 68 14.70 6.15 -8.21
CA GLU A 68 15.18 6.88 -9.37
C GLU A 68 14.62 6.26 -10.65
N TYR A 69 13.99 7.09 -11.47
CA TYR A 69 13.35 6.67 -12.71
C TYR A 69 14.06 7.29 -13.91
N SER A 70 14.29 6.51 -14.95
CA SER A 70 14.84 6.99 -16.22
C SER A 70 14.20 6.28 -17.42
N LEU A 71 13.98 7.02 -18.51
CA LEU A 71 13.47 6.44 -19.74
C LEU A 71 14.55 5.57 -20.40
N MET A 72 14.10 4.42 -20.93
CA MET A 72 14.92 3.51 -21.73
C MET A 72 14.57 3.68 -23.23
N GLU A 73 15.47 3.26 -24.10
CA GLU A 73 15.28 3.33 -25.56
C GLU A 73 14.06 2.55 -26.06
N ASP A 74 13.68 1.47 -25.35
CA ASP A 74 12.50 0.66 -25.67
C ASP A 74 11.18 1.23 -25.13
N GLY A 75 11.20 2.47 -24.62
CA GLY A 75 10.04 3.18 -24.07
C GLY A 75 9.63 2.73 -22.66
N LYS A 76 10.34 1.78 -22.06
CA LYS A 76 10.15 1.41 -20.67
C LYS A 76 10.87 2.40 -19.75
N ILE A 77 10.60 2.28 -18.47
CA ILE A 77 11.19 3.08 -17.41
C ILE A 77 12.11 2.16 -16.61
N LYS A 78 13.41 2.50 -16.52
CA LYS A 78 14.31 1.90 -15.55
C LYS A 78 13.98 2.46 -14.17
N VAL A 79 13.94 1.60 -13.16
CA VAL A 79 13.67 1.94 -11.77
C VAL A 79 14.85 1.48 -10.93
N ILE A 80 15.41 2.38 -10.14
CA ILE A 80 16.47 2.04 -9.18
C ILE A 80 16.00 2.49 -7.81
N ASN A 81 15.72 1.53 -6.92
CA ASN A 81 15.44 1.84 -5.52
C ASN A 81 16.72 1.65 -4.71
N ARG A 82 17.02 2.63 -3.86
CA ARG A 82 18.16 2.62 -2.94
C ARG A 82 17.68 2.92 -1.52
N GLY A 83 18.43 2.43 -0.54
CA GLY A 83 18.21 2.73 0.87
C GLY A 83 19.29 2.10 1.76
N ILE A 84 19.19 2.33 3.06
CA ILE A 84 20.07 1.75 4.07
C ILE A 84 19.28 0.73 4.88
N LYS A 85 19.79 -0.48 5.02
CA LYS A 85 19.22 -1.54 5.86
C LYS A 85 20.30 -2.11 6.78
N ASN A 86 20.08 -2.02 8.12
CA ASN A 86 21.06 -2.45 9.11
C ASN A 86 22.44 -1.80 8.90
N GLY A 87 22.46 -0.49 8.63
CA GLY A 87 23.68 0.28 8.38
C GLY A 87 24.39 -0.01 7.06
N LYS A 88 23.81 -0.83 6.18
CA LYS A 88 24.41 -1.20 4.89
C LYS A 88 23.58 -0.67 3.72
N PRO A 89 24.22 -0.09 2.69
CA PRO A 89 23.52 0.34 1.49
C PRO A 89 22.91 -0.87 0.77
N LYS A 90 21.72 -0.66 0.25
CA LYS A 90 20.97 -1.61 -0.58
C LYS A 90 20.52 -0.92 -1.85
N GLU A 91 20.55 -1.67 -2.94
CA GLU A 91 20.05 -1.23 -4.23
C GLU A 91 19.31 -2.39 -4.90
N ILE A 92 18.21 -2.07 -5.57
CA ILE A 92 17.52 -3.01 -6.46
C ILE A 92 17.14 -2.27 -7.75
N ILE A 93 17.36 -2.95 -8.88
CA ILE A 93 17.06 -2.41 -10.20
C ILE A 93 15.86 -3.16 -10.76
N GLY A 94 14.91 -2.40 -11.24
CA GLY A 94 13.70 -2.91 -11.89
C GLY A 94 13.38 -2.14 -13.16
N LYS A 95 12.21 -2.44 -13.68
CA LYS A 95 11.66 -1.76 -14.87
C LYS A 95 10.17 -1.54 -14.68
N ALA A 96 9.68 -0.44 -15.23
CA ALA A 96 8.25 -0.17 -15.28
C ALA A 96 7.81 0.05 -16.72
N LYS A 97 6.51 -0.13 -16.95
CA LYS A 97 5.83 0.16 -18.22
C LYS A 97 4.48 0.78 -17.95
N GLN A 98 3.98 1.52 -18.92
CA GLN A 98 2.64 2.09 -18.92
C GLN A 98 1.80 1.32 -19.96
N PRO A 99 0.95 0.36 -19.55
CA PRO A 99 0.25 -0.52 -20.48
C PRO A 99 -0.77 0.20 -21.36
N ASP A 100 -1.45 1.18 -20.81
CA ASP A 100 -2.50 1.94 -21.49
C ASP A 100 -2.39 3.43 -21.15
N PRO A 101 -1.51 4.17 -21.85
CA PRO A 101 -1.28 5.60 -21.58
C PRO A 101 -2.47 6.48 -21.98
N LYS A 102 -3.37 6.02 -22.86
CA LYS A 102 -4.51 6.82 -23.34
C LYS A 102 -5.67 6.76 -22.37
N GLU A 103 -6.06 5.58 -21.93
CA GLU A 103 -7.21 5.40 -21.05
C GLU A 103 -6.84 5.53 -19.57
N TYR A 104 -5.68 4.97 -19.17
CA TYR A 104 -5.23 4.95 -17.78
C TYR A 104 -3.82 5.50 -17.62
N PRO A 105 -3.58 6.80 -17.86
CA PRO A 105 -2.23 7.38 -17.84
C PRO A 105 -1.51 7.23 -16.50
N GLY A 106 -2.23 7.21 -15.39
CA GLY A 106 -1.66 7.02 -14.05
C GLY A 106 -1.43 5.57 -13.65
N ARG A 107 -1.76 4.59 -14.50
CA ARG A 107 -1.56 3.17 -14.19
C ARG A 107 -0.32 2.63 -14.87
N LEU A 108 0.70 2.36 -14.06
CA LEU A 108 1.92 1.70 -14.49
C LEU A 108 1.97 0.28 -13.90
N LYS A 109 2.91 -0.50 -14.39
CA LYS A 109 3.28 -1.80 -13.84
C LYS A 109 4.78 -1.82 -13.64
N VAL A 110 5.24 -2.26 -12.45
CA VAL A 110 6.65 -2.32 -12.07
C VAL A 110 7.08 -3.76 -11.84
N SER A 111 8.30 -4.11 -12.23
CA SER A 111 8.91 -5.41 -12.02
C SER A 111 10.34 -5.27 -11.51
N PHE A 112 10.65 -5.94 -10.43
CA PHE A 112 12.01 -6.09 -9.87
C PHE A 112 12.55 -7.52 -10.01
N PHE A 113 11.73 -8.44 -10.53
CA PHE A 113 12.15 -9.81 -10.69
C PHE A 113 11.54 -10.43 -11.95
N LEU A 114 12.38 -10.77 -12.92
CA LEU A 114 12.03 -11.44 -14.18
C LEU A 114 10.87 -10.74 -14.91
N TRP A 115 9.76 -11.43 -15.05
CA TRP A 115 8.54 -10.98 -15.76
C TRP A 115 7.34 -10.73 -14.84
N PHE A 116 7.50 -10.83 -13.52
CA PHE A 116 6.44 -10.55 -12.56
C PHE A 116 6.24 -9.04 -12.42
N TYR A 117 5.10 -8.55 -12.88
CA TYR A 117 4.73 -7.15 -12.81
C TYR A 117 3.67 -6.92 -11.74
N ALA A 118 3.94 -6.01 -10.82
CA ALA A 118 2.97 -5.50 -9.84
C ALA A 118 2.36 -4.19 -10.32
N ASP A 119 1.17 -3.86 -9.82
CA ASP A 119 0.53 -2.59 -10.08
C ASP A 119 1.27 -1.46 -9.37
N TYR A 120 1.42 -0.34 -10.09
CA TYR A 120 2.00 0.90 -9.62
C TYR A 120 1.10 2.05 -10.10
N TYR A 121 0.22 2.50 -9.22
CA TYR A 121 -0.81 3.48 -9.52
C TYR A 121 -0.44 4.84 -8.96
N ILE A 122 -0.34 5.84 -9.81
CA ILE A 122 -0.16 7.23 -9.39
C ILE A 122 -1.55 7.75 -9.03
N LEU A 123 -1.87 7.70 -7.72
CA LEU A 123 -3.17 8.10 -7.19
C LEU A 123 -3.31 9.62 -7.17
N GLU A 124 -2.23 10.31 -6.79
CA GLU A 124 -2.14 11.77 -6.80
C GLU A 124 -0.75 12.20 -7.26
N LEU A 125 -0.71 13.34 -7.92
CA LEU A 125 0.53 13.95 -8.40
C LEU A 125 0.38 15.46 -8.36
N ASP A 126 1.34 16.12 -7.76
CA ASP A 126 1.42 17.57 -7.76
C ASP A 126 1.53 18.10 -9.20
N LYS A 127 0.91 19.26 -9.47
CA LYS A 127 0.94 19.91 -10.80
C LYS A 127 2.36 20.21 -11.29
N ASP A 128 3.28 20.49 -10.35
CA ASP A 128 4.69 20.77 -10.62
C ASP A 128 5.59 19.54 -10.41
N TYR A 129 4.98 18.35 -10.16
CA TYR A 129 5.67 17.08 -9.97
C TYR A 129 6.63 17.07 -8.76
N GLN A 130 6.28 17.78 -7.68
CA GLN A 130 7.10 17.85 -6.48
C GLN A 130 6.81 16.75 -5.48
N TYR A 131 5.59 16.25 -5.44
CA TYR A 131 5.19 15.10 -4.60
C TYR A 131 4.15 14.23 -5.30
N ALA A 132 4.08 12.99 -4.89
CA ALA A 132 3.14 12.01 -5.43
C ALA A 132 2.65 11.04 -4.35
N LEU A 133 1.40 10.60 -4.48
CA LEU A 133 0.82 9.48 -3.75
C LEU A 133 0.76 8.30 -4.69
N ILE A 134 1.40 7.20 -4.30
CA ILE A 134 1.46 5.98 -5.08
C ILE A 134 0.75 4.86 -4.34
N GLY A 135 0.00 4.06 -5.06
CA GLY A 135 -0.67 2.87 -4.54
C GLY A 135 -0.67 1.73 -5.55
N SER A 136 -1.61 0.82 -5.36
CA SER A 136 -1.83 -0.32 -6.26
C SER A 136 -3.33 -0.57 -6.47
N SER A 137 -3.69 -1.67 -7.09
CA SER A 137 -5.08 -2.12 -7.20
C SER A 137 -5.68 -2.62 -5.87
N THR A 138 -4.87 -2.71 -4.81
CA THR A 138 -5.27 -3.17 -3.47
C THR A 138 -4.82 -2.21 -2.38
N ASP A 139 -5.34 -2.38 -1.16
CA ASP A 139 -4.97 -1.61 0.04
C ASP A 139 -3.63 -2.02 0.67
N LYS A 140 -2.88 -2.92 0.04
CA LYS A 140 -1.64 -3.47 0.61
C LYS A 140 -0.42 -2.58 0.42
N TYR A 141 -0.47 -1.68 -0.55
CA TYR A 141 0.68 -0.88 -0.95
C TYR A 141 0.30 0.60 -1.03
N LEU A 142 1.09 1.42 -0.38
CA LEU A 142 0.96 2.88 -0.40
C LEU A 142 2.32 3.51 -0.15
N TRP A 143 2.66 4.58 -0.91
CA TRP A 143 3.86 5.39 -0.74
C TRP A 143 3.55 6.86 -0.91
N ILE A 144 4.18 7.69 -0.10
CA ILE A 144 4.28 9.14 -0.31
C ILE A 144 5.69 9.41 -0.81
N LEU A 145 5.79 9.96 -2.00
CA LEU A 145 7.07 10.33 -2.63
C LEU A 145 7.21 11.84 -2.71
N SER A 146 8.46 12.35 -2.59
CA SER A 146 8.79 13.76 -2.71
C SER A 146 10.07 13.98 -3.50
N ARG A 147 10.20 15.16 -4.15
CA ARG A 147 11.46 15.59 -4.77
C ARG A 147 12.50 16.04 -3.75
N THR A 148 12.07 16.35 -2.54
CA THR A 148 12.93 16.73 -1.41
C THR A 148 12.87 15.69 -0.30
N PRO A 149 13.92 15.56 0.53
CA PRO A 149 13.94 14.62 1.66
C PRO A 149 12.83 14.88 2.69
N GLU A 150 12.31 16.08 2.72
CA GLU A 150 11.24 16.49 3.62
C GLU A 150 10.09 17.11 2.84
N LEU A 151 8.86 16.89 3.31
CA LEU A 151 7.67 17.57 2.81
C LEU A 151 7.26 18.68 3.79
N PRO A 152 6.91 19.87 3.30
CA PRO A 152 6.29 20.90 4.13
C PRO A 152 5.04 20.34 4.83
N LYS A 153 4.91 20.62 6.14
CA LYS A 153 3.82 20.09 6.97
C LYS A 153 2.42 20.31 6.36
N PRO A 154 2.06 21.47 5.79
CA PRO A 154 0.73 21.65 5.19
C PRO A 154 0.47 20.71 4.00
N ILE A 155 1.50 20.37 3.22
CA ILE A 155 1.39 19.42 2.10
C ILE A 155 1.20 18.02 2.63
N LEU A 156 1.99 17.62 3.63
CA LEU A 156 1.87 16.31 4.27
C LEU A 156 0.50 16.12 4.90
N ASP A 157 0.01 17.10 5.68
CA ASP A 157 -1.31 17.04 6.33
C ASP A 157 -2.42 16.85 5.29
N LYS A 158 -2.35 17.58 4.15
CA LYS A 158 -3.30 17.41 3.05
C LYS A 158 -3.24 16.03 2.43
N LEU A 159 -2.05 15.48 2.20
CA LEU A 159 -1.90 14.12 1.68
C LEU A 159 -2.47 13.07 2.63
N LEU A 160 -2.22 13.21 3.93
CA LEU A 160 -2.77 12.29 4.94
C LEU A 160 -4.30 12.32 4.97
N GLU A 161 -4.91 13.50 4.86
CA GLU A 161 -6.37 13.61 4.76
C GLU A 161 -6.90 12.94 3.49
N ASN A 162 -6.25 13.16 2.34
CA ASN A 162 -6.63 12.53 1.07
C ASN A 162 -6.50 11.00 1.14
N ILE A 163 -5.44 10.48 1.77
CA ILE A 163 -5.23 9.05 1.99
C ILE A 163 -6.41 8.47 2.80
N LYS A 164 -6.81 9.14 3.87
CA LYS A 164 -7.96 8.75 4.69
C LYS A 164 -9.26 8.78 3.91
N GLN A 165 -9.51 9.84 3.12
CA GLN A 165 -10.71 9.96 2.27
C GLN A 165 -10.77 8.87 1.20
N ARG A 166 -9.63 8.37 0.74
CA ARG A 166 -9.54 7.23 -0.17
C ARG A 166 -9.82 5.88 0.51
N GLY A 167 -9.99 5.84 1.83
CA GLY A 167 -10.27 4.63 2.60
C GLY A 167 -9.03 3.86 3.06
N TYR A 168 -7.83 4.42 2.91
CA TYR A 168 -6.62 3.83 3.43
C TYR A 168 -6.47 4.05 4.94
N ASP A 169 -5.88 3.09 5.64
CA ASP A 169 -5.65 3.12 7.08
C ASP A 169 -4.33 3.84 7.41
N LEU A 170 -4.43 5.06 7.94
CA LEU A 170 -3.26 5.85 8.31
C LEU A 170 -2.39 5.19 9.39
N SER A 171 -2.94 4.28 10.21
CA SER A 171 -2.16 3.60 11.25
C SER A 171 -1.12 2.62 10.70
N LYS A 172 -1.25 2.23 9.42
CA LYS A 172 -0.29 1.38 8.71
C LYS A 172 0.87 2.16 8.07
N LEU A 173 0.79 3.50 8.08
CA LEU A 173 1.85 4.35 7.51
C LEU A 173 3.07 4.38 8.43
N VAL A 174 4.22 4.08 7.85
CA VAL A 174 5.54 4.22 8.47
C VAL A 174 6.26 5.36 7.77
N PHE A 175 6.70 6.37 8.53
CA PHE A 175 7.52 7.44 8.01
C PHE A 175 8.97 6.99 7.90
N VAL A 176 9.63 7.39 6.83
CA VAL A 176 10.98 6.97 6.48
C VAL A 176 11.97 8.06 6.84
N ASP A 177 12.97 7.74 7.66
CA ASP A 177 14.09 8.65 7.92
C ASP A 177 14.92 8.84 6.64
N GLN A 178 15.10 10.11 6.25
CA GLN A 178 15.85 10.52 5.07
C GLN A 178 17.18 11.15 5.43
#